data_ad37c55f84409b9f7bf09bb0b9ebca93
#
_entry.id   ad37c55f84409b9f7bf09bb0b9ebca93
#
_cell.length_a   1.000
_cell.length_b   1.000
_cell.length_c   1.000
_cell.angle_alpha   90.00
_cell.angle_beta   90.00
_cell.angle_gamma   90.00
#
_symmetry.space_group_name_H-M   'P 1'
#
loop_
_entity.id
_entity.type
_entity.pdbx_description
1 polymer ?
#
loop_
_entity_poly.entity_id
_entity_poly.type
_entity_poly.pdbx_seq_one_letter_code
_entity_poly.pdbx_strand_id
1 'polypeptide(L)'
;MSGGLRSGIGGLIPHHVGNETLVKLWDTASKRAGKADPAERRANRAAFRNHVDRIRESRGLIEDQPCYGDMRYGSVSMAYAGCEIIAVFNALSFLTGKMPRLDRLIEAFGKDGVSFKGRFGTAPLAAVRFLRRLGFSAEPVFLREDMEALAASCRALILVYYNDGDDIGAMVHTIFISKENGRLTAHNAGMGGMAGPRARDLAELIGKLAGGNAREIMLIGIEKRS
;
A
#
# COMPACT_ATOMS: atom_id res chain seq x y z
N MET A 1 -27.21 6.71 -27.39
CA MET A 1 -26.62 7.96 -26.89
C MET A 1 -26.55 7.85 -25.38
N SER A 2 -25.43 7.43 -24.83
CA SER A 2 -25.19 7.32 -23.38
C SER A 2 -24.01 8.24 -23.03
N GLY A 3 -24.36 9.46 -22.64
CA GLY A 3 -23.38 10.43 -22.15
C GLY A 3 -22.98 10.09 -20.73
N GLY A 4 -21.82 9.47 -20.56
CA GLY A 4 -21.19 9.27 -19.26
C GLY A 4 -20.69 10.62 -18.74
N LEU A 5 -21.21 11.05 -17.58
CA LEU A 5 -20.64 12.15 -16.80
C LEU A 5 -19.22 11.75 -16.38
N ARG A 6 -18.21 12.26 -17.06
CA ARG A 6 -16.82 12.30 -16.58
C ARG A 6 -16.79 13.33 -15.44
N SER A 7 -16.74 12.85 -14.20
CA SER A 7 -16.62 13.69 -13.02
C SER A 7 -15.27 14.40 -13.00
N GLY A 8 -15.32 15.71 -13.23
CA GLY A 8 -14.16 16.59 -13.32
C GLY A 8 -13.48 16.86 -11.98
N ILE A 9 -12.74 15.92 -11.42
CA ILE A 9 -11.78 16.16 -10.34
C ILE A 9 -10.33 16.24 -10.90
N GLY A 10 -10.10 15.81 -12.14
CA GLY A 10 -8.78 15.81 -12.78
C GLY A 10 -8.17 17.19 -13.05
N GLY A 11 -8.91 18.27 -12.88
CA GLY A 11 -8.44 19.65 -13.17
C GLY A 11 -7.91 20.44 -11.97
N LEU A 12 -7.86 19.86 -10.75
CA LEU A 12 -7.59 20.63 -9.52
C LEU A 12 -6.19 20.41 -8.91
N ILE A 13 -5.36 19.56 -9.48
CA ILE A 13 -3.97 19.43 -9.01
C ILE A 13 -3.06 20.19 -9.99
N PRO A 14 -2.48 21.32 -9.56
CA PRO A 14 -1.52 22.04 -10.40
C PRO A 14 -0.35 21.12 -10.74
N HIS A 15 0.04 21.06 -12.01
CA HIS A 15 1.21 20.31 -12.52
C HIS A 15 2.55 20.67 -11.84
N HIS A 16 2.56 21.58 -10.88
CA HIS A 16 3.72 22.11 -10.17
C HIS A 16 3.79 21.74 -8.69
N VAL A 17 2.82 20.98 -8.17
CA VAL A 17 2.88 20.53 -6.76
C VAL A 17 3.72 19.27 -6.69
N GLY A 18 4.87 19.32 -6.03
CA GLY A 18 5.74 18.15 -5.83
C GLY A 18 5.04 17.04 -5.04
N ASN A 19 5.43 15.80 -5.27
CA ASN A 19 4.85 14.60 -4.64
C ASN A 19 4.78 14.72 -3.10
N GLU A 20 5.81 15.28 -2.48
CA GLU A 20 5.85 15.47 -1.03
C GLU A 20 4.71 16.36 -0.53
N THR A 21 4.46 17.48 -1.23
CA THR A 21 3.37 18.40 -0.86
C THR A 21 2.00 17.74 -1.04
N LEU A 22 1.79 16.98 -2.13
CA LEU A 22 0.56 16.24 -2.37
C LEU A 22 0.30 15.20 -1.26
N VAL A 23 1.31 14.43 -0.89
CA VAL A 23 1.21 13.43 0.17
C VAL A 23 0.90 14.07 1.52
N LYS A 24 1.55 15.18 1.87
CA LYS A 24 1.29 15.93 3.11
C LYS A 24 -0.13 16.53 3.15
N LEU A 25 -0.61 17.08 2.04
CA LEU A 25 -1.98 17.59 1.92
C LEU A 25 -3.01 16.46 2.06
N TRP A 26 -2.80 15.35 1.39
CA TRP A 26 -3.67 14.18 1.51
C TRP A 26 -3.70 13.65 2.95
N ASP A 27 -2.54 13.49 3.57
CA ASP A 27 -2.44 13.01 4.95
C ASP A 27 -3.16 13.96 5.94
N THR A 28 -3.04 15.27 5.73
CA THR A 28 -3.73 16.29 6.53
C THR A 28 -5.25 16.26 6.33
N ALA A 29 -5.71 16.08 5.09
CA ALA A 29 -7.13 16.00 4.76
C ALA A 29 -7.78 14.69 5.23
N SER A 30 -6.99 13.66 5.51
CA SER A 30 -7.50 12.38 5.97
C SER A 30 -8.03 12.47 7.39
N LYS A 31 -9.30 12.16 7.57
CA LYS A 31 -9.94 12.16 8.90
C LYS A 31 -9.71 10.83 9.57
N ARG A 32 -9.40 10.86 10.85
CA ARG A 32 -9.36 9.66 11.69
C ARG A 32 -10.75 9.03 11.73
N ALA A 33 -10.86 7.77 11.34
CA ALA A 33 -12.04 6.99 11.60
C ALA A 33 -12.10 6.70 13.11
N GLY A 34 -13.27 6.71 13.69
CA GLY A 34 -13.47 6.32 15.09
C GLY A 34 -13.09 4.84 15.32
N LYS A 35 -13.39 4.33 16.51
CA LYS A 35 -13.26 2.90 16.80
C LYS A 35 -14.14 2.11 15.84
N ALA A 36 -13.57 1.08 15.21
CA ALA A 36 -14.32 0.14 14.39
C ALA A 36 -15.45 -0.52 15.21
N ASP A 37 -16.59 -0.74 14.57
CA ASP A 37 -17.73 -1.44 15.17
C ASP A 37 -17.27 -2.82 15.70
N PRO A 38 -17.67 -3.21 16.92
CA PRO A 38 -17.38 -4.53 17.45
C PRO A 38 -17.86 -5.68 16.55
N ALA A 39 -18.97 -5.53 15.84
CA ALA A 39 -19.47 -6.51 14.88
C ALA A 39 -18.54 -6.64 13.68
N GLU A 40 -18.10 -5.52 13.10
CA GLU A 40 -17.12 -5.49 12.00
C GLU A 40 -15.79 -6.14 12.40
N ARG A 41 -15.30 -5.86 13.61
CA ARG A 41 -14.07 -6.50 14.12
C ARG A 41 -14.21 -8.02 14.24
N ARG A 42 -15.39 -8.51 14.71
CA ARG A 42 -15.65 -9.96 14.77
C ARG A 42 -15.71 -10.58 13.38
N ALA A 43 -16.39 -9.92 12.43
CA ALA A 43 -16.47 -10.36 11.04
C ALA A 43 -15.08 -10.43 10.38
N ASN A 44 -14.28 -9.37 10.47
CA ASN A 44 -12.90 -9.35 9.94
C ASN A 44 -12.02 -10.43 10.57
N ARG A 45 -12.19 -10.70 11.87
CA ARG A 45 -11.47 -11.77 12.55
C ARG A 45 -11.87 -13.16 12.05
N ALA A 46 -13.13 -13.38 11.74
CA ALA A 46 -13.61 -14.63 11.17
C ALA A 46 -13.10 -14.79 9.73
N ALA A 47 -13.27 -13.77 8.90
CA ALA A 47 -12.78 -13.74 7.52
C ALA A 47 -11.26 -13.99 7.45
N PHE A 48 -10.46 -13.34 8.29
CA PHE A 48 -9.01 -13.55 8.31
C PHE A 48 -8.62 -15.02 8.52
N ARG A 49 -9.36 -15.77 9.35
CA ARG A 49 -9.08 -17.21 9.56
C ARG A 49 -9.20 -18.03 8.27
N ASN A 50 -10.13 -17.66 7.40
CA ASN A 50 -10.34 -18.33 6.11
C ASN A 50 -9.20 -18.07 5.11
N HIS A 51 -8.44 -16.98 5.31
CA HIS A 51 -7.34 -16.60 4.43
C HIS A 51 -5.96 -17.10 4.92
N VAL A 52 -5.86 -17.61 6.14
CA VAL A 52 -4.57 -17.99 6.76
C VAL A 52 -3.78 -18.99 5.93
N ASP A 53 -4.44 -20.04 5.41
CA ASP A 53 -3.73 -21.08 4.67
C ASP A 53 -3.24 -20.56 3.32
N ARG A 54 -4.05 -19.77 2.61
CA ARG A 54 -3.61 -19.08 1.38
C ARG A 54 -2.38 -18.21 1.61
N ILE A 55 -2.35 -17.44 2.72
CA ILE A 55 -1.21 -16.61 3.06
C ILE A 55 0.04 -17.46 3.34
N ARG A 56 -0.12 -18.59 4.04
CA ARG A 56 0.98 -19.53 4.31
C ARG A 56 1.55 -20.15 3.02
N GLU A 57 0.69 -20.55 2.09
CA GLU A 57 1.08 -21.06 0.78
C GLU A 57 1.88 -20.04 -0.02
N SER A 58 1.59 -18.75 0.14
CA SER A 58 2.34 -17.62 -0.43
C SER A 58 3.52 -17.16 0.45
N ARG A 59 4.13 -18.07 1.23
CA ARG A 59 5.28 -17.79 2.10
C ARG A 59 5.01 -16.69 3.15
N GLY A 60 3.77 -16.56 3.59
CA GLY A 60 3.37 -15.55 4.55
C GLY A 60 3.13 -14.16 3.96
N LEU A 61 3.03 -14.04 2.63
CA LEU A 61 2.75 -12.78 1.93
C LEU A 61 1.36 -12.79 1.31
N ILE A 62 0.79 -11.61 1.11
CA ILE A 62 -0.46 -11.40 0.40
C ILE A 62 -0.14 -10.88 -1.00
N GLU A 63 -0.49 -11.67 -2.02
CA GLU A 63 -0.20 -11.35 -3.42
C GLU A 63 -1.46 -10.97 -4.22
N ASP A 64 -2.65 -11.21 -3.68
CA ASP A 64 -3.94 -11.06 -4.37
C ASP A 64 -4.95 -10.31 -3.51
N GLN A 65 -4.86 -8.98 -3.50
CA GLN A 65 -5.79 -8.11 -2.75
C GLN A 65 -7.26 -8.35 -3.07
N PRO A 66 -7.71 -8.58 -4.33
CA PRO A 66 -9.10 -8.84 -4.67
C PRO A 66 -9.74 -9.97 -3.85
N CYS A 67 -8.98 -10.97 -3.43
CA CYS A 67 -9.49 -12.09 -2.63
C CYS A 67 -9.97 -11.71 -1.22
N TYR A 68 -9.68 -10.49 -0.75
CA TYR A 68 -10.04 -10.01 0.61
C TYR A 68 -11.30 -9.14 0.61
N GLY A 69 -12.23 -9.40 -0.31
CA GLY A 69 -13.50 -8.68 -0.42
C GLY A 69 -14.46 -8.89 0.75
N ASP A 70 -14.31 -9.99 1.49
CA ASP A 70 -15.06 -10.34 2.70
C ASP A 70 -14.57 -9.60 3.96
N MET A 71 -13.45 -8.90 3.89
CA MET A 71 -12.94 -8.07 4.97
C MET A 71 -13.26 -6.59 4.73
N ARG A 72 -13.69 -5.90 5.78
CA ARG A 72 -14.12 -4.49 5.72
C ARG A 72 -13.01 -3.56 6.19
N TYR A 73 -12.88 -2.41 5.50
CA TYR A 73 -12.01 -1.31 5.89
C TYR A 73 -12.76 0.02 5.73
N GLY A 74 -13.24 0.56 6.83
CA GLY A 74 -14.16 1.68 6.81
C GLY A 74 -15.48 1.31 6.12
N SER A 75 -15.93 2.10 5.16
CA SER A 75 -17.18 1.84 4.42
C SER A 75 -17.02 0.92 3.20
N VAL A 76 -15.79 0.47 2.91
CA VAL A 76 -15.45 -0.32 1.72
C VAL A 76 -14.81 -1.67 2.10
N SER A 77 -14.48 -2.50 1.12
CA SER A 77 -13.76 -3.76 1.35
C SER A 77 -12.24 -3.58 1.29
N MET A 78 -11.51 -4.53 1.87
CA MET A 78 -10.06 -4.63 1.71
C MET A 78 -9.66 -4.85 0.25
N ALA A 79 -10.47 -5.55 -0.54
CA ALA A 79 -10.25 -5.71 -1.98
C ALA A 79 -10.18 -4.36 -2.71
N TYR A 80 -10.95 -3.37 -2.25
CA TYR A 80 -10.98 -2.04 -2.86
C TYR A 80 -9.88 -1.10 -2.32
N ALA A 81 -9.70 -1.03 -1.00
CA ALA A 81 -8.89 0.02 -0.36
C ALA A 81 -7.74 -0.51 0.52
N GLY A 82 -7.44 -1.81 0.46
CA GLY A 82 -6.51 -2.46 1.39
C GLY A 82 -5.04 -2.44 0.99
N CYS A 83 -4.66 -1.86 -0.14
CA CYS A 83 -3.30 -1.98 -0.70
C CYS A 83 -2.20 -1.58 0.30
N GLU A 84 -2.32 -0.46 0.99
CA GLU A 84 -1.32 -0.01 1.96
C GLU A 84 -1.26 -0.91 3.21
N ILE A 85 -2.42 -1.40 3.69
CA ILE A 85 -2.46 -2.34 4.82
C ILE A 85 -1.79 -3.66 4.44
N ILE A 86 -2.02 -4.13 3.21
CA ILE A 86 -1.38 -5.34 2.68
C ILE A 86 0.12 -5.13 2.51
N ALA A 87 0.55 -3.96 2.01
CA ALA A 87 1.97 -3.64 1.89
C ALA A 87 2.67 -3.66 3.27
N VAL A 88 2.04 -3.09 4.30
CA VAL A 88 2.56 -3.16 5.68
C VAL A 88 2.52 -4.58 6.24
N PHE A 89 1.47 -5.36 5.97
CA PHE A 89 1.39 -6.77 6.34
C PHE A 89 2.57 -7.54 5.77
N ASN A 90 2.84 -7.41 4.47
CA ASN A 90 3.91 -8.09 3.77
C ASN A 90 5.29 -7.66 4.29
N ALA A 91 5.50 -6.36 4.52
CA ALA A 91 6.74 -5.85 5.11
C ALA A 91 7.02 -6.44 6.50
N LEU A 92 6.02 -6.48 7.37
CA LEU A 92 6.15 -7.06 8.71
C LEU A 92 6.41 -8.57 8.65
N SER A 93 5.68 -9.30 7.80
CA SER A 93 5.89 -10.74 7.60
C SER A 93 7.33 -11.02 7.14
N PHE A 94 7.81 -10.30 6.14
CA PHE A 94 9.16 -10.43 5.59
C PHE A 94 10.25 -10.10 6.62
N LEU A 95 10.13 -8.99 7.33
CA LEU A 95 11.14 -8.51 8.27
C LEU A 95 11.20 -9.32 9.57
N THR A 96 10.08 -9.88 10.00
CA THR A 96 10.00 -10.59 11.28
C THR A 96 10.01 -12.11 11.14
N GLY A 97 9.74 -12.64 9.94
CA GLY A 97 9.51 -14.07 9.71
C GLY A 97 8.21 -14.60 10.37
N LYS A 98 7.34 -13.70 10.83
CA LYS A 98 6.09 -14.05 11.49
C LYS A 98 4.93 -13.40 10.76
N MET A 99 3.90 -14.19 10.43
CA MET A 99 2.68 -13.71 9.81
C MET A 99 1.91 -12.78 10.78
N PRO A 100 1.71 -11.49 10.42
CA PRO A 100 0.91 -10.58 11.24
C PRO A 100 -0.57 -10.96 11.25
N ARG A 101 -1.34 -10.33 12.11
CA ARG A 101 -2.80 -10.42 12.15
C ARG A 101 -3.39 -9.32 11.27
N LEU A 102 -3.85 -9.68 10.05
CA LEU A 102 -4.43 -8.71 9.11
C LEU A 102 -5.64 -7.98 9.70
N ASP A 103 -6.51 -8.68 10.42
CA ASP A 103 -7.66 -8.09 11.11
C ASP A 103 -7.26 -7.03 12.15
N ARG A 104 -6.10 -7.19 12.81
CA ARG A 104 -5.55 -6.19 13.74
C ARG A 104 -4.93 -5.01 13.02
N LEU A 105 -4.30 -5.23 11.88
CA LEU A 105 -3.81 -4.14 11.04
C LEU A 105 -4.97 -3.29 10.52
N ILE A 106 -6.03 -3.90 10.01
CA ILE A 106 -7.24 -3.19 9.59
C ILE A 106 -7.79 -2.32 10.73
N GLU A 107 -7.88 -2.87 11.95
CA GLU A 107 -8.34 -2.11 13.12
C GLU A 107 -7.41 -0.91 13.43
N ALA A 108 -6.09 -1.11 13.36
CA ALA A 108 -5.12 -0.07 13.65
C ALA A 108 -5.17 1.06 12.61
N PHE A 109 -5.22 0.72 11.33
CA PHE A 109 -5.32 1.69 10.24
C PHE A 109 -6.70 2.38 10.20
N GLY A 110 -7.76 1.69 10.59
CA GLY A 110 -9.08 2.28 10.76
C GLY A 110 -9.10 3.41 11.78
N LYS A 111 -8.24 3.36 12.80
CA LYS A 111 -8.11 4.41 13.82
C LYS A 111 -7.28 5.62 13.39
N ASP A 112 -6.30 5.41 12.51
CA ASP A 112 -5.25 6.42 12.26
C ASP A 112 -4.80 6.47 10.79
N GLY A 113 -5.66 6.22 9.83
CA GLY A 113 -5.18 6.25 8.45
C GLY A 113 -6.24 6.22 7.37
N VAL A 114 -7.48 5.90 7.74
CA VAL A 114 -8.53 5.77 6.73
C VAL A 114 -8.89 7.13 6.12
N SER A 115 -8.76 7.24 4.80
CA SER A 115 -9.11 8.44 4.05
C SER A 115 -10.58 8.40 3.61
N PHE A 116 -11.36 9.44 3.95
CA PHE A 116 -12.76 9.58 3.54
C PHE A 116 -13.59 8.29 3.72
N LYS A 117 -13.50 7.69 4.92
CA LYS A 117 -14.16 6.41 5.26
C LYS A 117 -13.70 5.23 4.38
N GLY A 118 -12.52 5.26 3.83
CA GLY A 118 -11.93 4.23 2.98
C GLY A 118 -12.13 4.44 1.47
N ARG A 119 -12.97 5.38 1.05
CA ARG A 119 -13.22 5.63 -0.39
C ARG A 119 -11.96 6.08 -1.16
N PHE A 120 -11.01 6.72 -0.48
CA PHE A 120 -9.71 7.10 -1.00
C PHE A 120 -8.56 6.28 -0.36
N GLY A 121 -8.85 5.06 0.06
CA GLY A 121 -7.85 4.18 0.65
C GLY A 121 -7.33 4.68 2.00
N THR A 122 -6.04 4.61 2.16
CA THR A 122 -5.30 4.98 3.38
C THR A 122 -4.49 6.25 3.13
N ALA A 123 -4.31 7.07 4.16
CA ALA A 123 -3.42 8.24 4.11
C ALA A 123 -1.97 7.76 3.94
N PRO A 124 -1.22 8.20 2.93
CA PRO A 124 0.07 7.58 2.56
C PRO A 124 1.13 7.56 3.67
N LEU A 125 1.08 8.50 4.63
CA LEU A 125 1.99 8.51 5.78
C LEU A 125 1.49 7.67 6.97
N ALA A 126 0.34 7.02 6.87
CA ALA A 126 -0.16 6.15 7.94
C ALA A 126 0.74 4.91 8.12
N ALA A 127 1.26 4.34 7.03
CA ALA A 127 2.24 3.25 7.09
C ALA A 127 3.50 3.68 7.85
N VAL A 128 4.05 4.86 7.54
CA VAL A 128 5.23 5.41 8.23
C VAL A 128 4.97 5.53 9.73
N ARG A 129 3.86 6.17 10.12
CA ARG A 129 3.51 6.34 11.54
C ARG A 129 3.31 5.00 12.24
N PHE A 130 2.64 4.06 11.56
CA PHE A 130 2.37 2.74 12.12
C PHE A 130 3.65 1.95 12.35
N LEU A 131 4.55 1.87 11.36
CA LEU A 131 5.81 1.14 11.45
C LEU A 131 6.73 1.76 12.52
N ARG A 132 6.80 3.08 12.60
CA ARG A 132 7.58 3.78 13.65
C ARG A 132 7.06 3.47 15.07
N ARG A 133 5.74 3.37 15.26
CA ARG A 133 5.15 2.95 16.55
C ARG A 133 5.49 1.50 16.93
N LEU A 134 5.74 0.64 15.95
CA LEU A 134 6.22 -0.73 16.18
C LEU A 134 7.74 -0.83 16.39
N GLY A 135 8.46 0.29 16.39
CA GLY A 135 9.90 0.32 16.62
C GLY A 135 10.75 0.11 15.36
N PHE A 136 10.17 0.14 14.17
CA PHE A 136 10.95 0.16 12.92
C PHE A 136 11.42 1.57 12.57
N SER A 137 12.55 1.69 11.88
CA SER A 137 12.83 2.85 11.06
C SER A 137 11.95 2.78 9.82
N ALA A 138 11.30 3.90 9.47
CA ALA A 138 10.48 4.01 8.28
C ALA A 138 10.66 5.42 7.72
N GLU A 139 11.43 5.54 6.63
CA GLU A 139 11.82 6.83 6.06
C GLU A 139 11.17 7.00 4.68
N PRO A 140 10.23 7.95 4.52
CA PRO A 140 9.63 8.27 3.24
C PRO A 140 10.53 9.20 2.44
N VAL A 141 10.74 8.88 1.16
CA VAL A 141 11.44 9.73 0.19
C VAL A 141 10.54 9.99 -1.02
N PHE A 142 10.72 11.13 -1.69
CA PHE A 142 9.82 11.63 -2.73
C PHE A 142 10.54 11.96 -4.04
N LEU A 143 11.85 12.16 -4.01
CA LEU A 143 12.67 12.41 -5.19
C LEU A 143 13.18 11.09 -5.76
N ARG A 144 13.20 10.97 -7.07
CA ARG A 144 13.60 9.75 -7.79
C ARG A 144 14.98 9.26 -7.37
N GLU A 145 15.94 10.17 -7.30
CA GLU A 145 17.33 9.88 -6.92
C GLU A 145 17.42 9.28 -5.52
N ASP A 146 16.67 9.86 -4.55
CA ASP A 146 16.60 9.36 -3.18
C ASP A 146 15.91 7.98 -3.12
N MET A 147 14.89 7.76 -3.96
CA MET A 147 14.22 6.45 -4.05
C MET A 147 15.17 5.37 -4.56
N GLU A 148 15.99 5.67 -5.56
CA GLU A 148 16.98 4.73 -6.10
C GLU A 148 18.07 4.40 -5.08
N ALA A 149 18.58 5.41 -4.36
CA ALA A 149 19.53 5.22 -3.28
C ALA A 149 18.95 4.37 -2.14
N LEU A 150 17.70 4.65 -1.75
CA LEU A 150 17.00 3.90 -0.71
C LEU A 150 16.75 2.44 -1.14
N ALA A 151 16.36 2.21 -2.39
CA ALA A 151 16.16 0.87 -2.94
C ALA A 151 17.49 0.08 -3.06
N ALA A 152 18.60 0.78 -3.25
CA ALA A 152 19.92 0.14 -3.25
C ALA A 152 20.34 -0.33 -1.84
N SER A 153 19.94 0.34 -0.77
CA SER A 153 20.35 0.05 0.61
C SER A 153 19.38 -0.83 1.39
N CYS A 154 18.06 -0.62 1.26
CA CYS A 154 17.05 -1.30 2.06
C CYS A 154 16.62 -2.66 1.49
N ARG A 155 16.30 -3.61 2.39
CA ARG A 155 15.76 -4.92 2.01
C ARG A 155 14.23 -4.97 1.94
N ALA A 156 13.57 -4.04 2.58
CA ALA A 156 12.12 -3.96 2.67
C ALA A 156 11.67 -2.53 2.34
N LEU A 157 10.81 -2.41 1.34
CA LEU A 157 10.37 -1.12 0.83
C LEU A 157 8.84 -1.14 0.61
N ILE A 158 8.20 0.01 0.75
CA ILE A 158 6.81 0.22 0.34
C ILE A 158 6.81 1.32 -0.71
N LEU A 159 6.29 1.02 -1.91
CA LEU A 159 6.15 1.95 -2.99
C LEU A 159 4.68 2.38 -3.13
N VAL A 160 4.46 3.68 -3.18
CA VAL A 160 3.19 4.32 -3.53
C VAL A 160 3.33 4.91 -4.93
N TYR A 161 2.44 4.56 -5.84
CA TYR A 161 2.51 5.01 -7.24
C TYR A 161 1.12 5.19 -7.85
N TYR A 162 1.02 6.01 -8.90
CA TYR A 162 -0.13 6.07 -9.77
C TYR A 162 -0.12 4.88 -10.74
N ASN A 163 -1.26 4.22 -10.93
CA ASN A 163 -1.39 3.14 -11.91
C ASN A 163 -1.25 3.62 -13.35
N ASP A 164 -1.62 4.87 -13.60
CA ASP A 164 -1.38 5.54 -14.87
C ASP A 164 -0.86 6.95 -14.58
N GLY A 165 0.34 7.26 -15.06
CA GLY A 165 0.98 8.56 -14.85
C GLY A 165 0.25 9.72 -15.53
N ASP A 166 -0.50 9.42 -16.58
CA ASP A 166 -1.23 10.40 -17.37
C ASP A 166 -2.70 10.55 -16.93
N ASP A 167 -3.23 9.60 -16.15
CA ASP A 167 -4.59 9.63 -15.62
C ASP A 167 -4.60 9.53 -14.08
N ILE A 168 -4.73 10.66 -13.40
CA ILE A 168 -4.87 10.72 -11.94
C ILE A 168 -6.12 9.96 -11.45
N GLY A 169 -7.13 9.79 -12.32
CA GLY A 169 -8.33 8.99 -12.05
C GLY A 169 -8.06 7.48 -12.03
N ALA A 170 -6.92 7.01 -12.52
CA ALA A 170 -6.55 5.60 -12.56
C ALA A 170 -6.16 5.00 -11.19
N MET A 171 -6.32 5.76 -10.13
CA MET A 171 -6.10 5.41 -8.73
C MET A 171 -4.62 5.18 -8.36
N VAL A 172 -4.34 5.47 -7.09
CA VAL A 172 -3.05 5.19 -6.46
C VAL A 172 -3.04 3.75 -5.96
N HIS A 173 -1.92 3.07 -6.18
CA HIS A 173 -1.68 1.75 -5.61
C HIS A 173 -0.46 1.77 -4.68
N THR A 174 -0.47 0.87 -3.71
CA THR A 174 0.62 0.71 -2.74
C THR A 174 1.03 -0.76 -2.70
N ILE A 175 2.32 -1.01 -2.91
CA ILE A 175 2.88 -2.35 -2.94
C ILE A 175 4.04 -2.48 -1.94
N PHE A 176 4.28 -3.71 -1.51
CA PHE A 176 5.51 -4.08 -0.82
C PHE A 176 6.56 -4.55 -1.83
N ILE A 177 7.81 -4.15 -1.63
CA ILE A 177 8.96 -4.61 -2.42
C ILE A 177 9.95 -5.28 -1.46
N SER A 178 10.25 -6.55 -1.69
CA SER A 178 11.35 -7.23 -1.04
C SER A 178 12.61 -7.17 -1.90
N LYS A 179 13.78 -7.10 -1.25
CA LYS A 179 15.08 -7.25 -1.91
C LYS A 179 15.79 -8.46 -1.37
N GLU A 180 15.99 -9.46 -2.22
CA GLU A 180 16.69 -10.70 -1.92
C GLU A 180 17.69 -11.03 -3.05
N ASN A 181 18.89 -11.44 -2.68
CA ASN A 181 19.97 -11.78 -3.62
C ASN A 181 20.21 -10.68 -4.68
N GLY A 182 20.16 -9.42 -4.26
CA GLY A 182 20.37 -8.26 -5.14
C GLY A 182 19.22 -7.95 -6.11
N ARG A 183 18.07 -8.63 -5.99
CA ARG A 183 16.91 -8.41 -6.84
C ARG A 183 15.71 -7.87 -6.04
N LEU A 184 15.01 -6.92 -6.63
CA LEU A 184 13.75 -6.42 -6.15
C LEU A 184 12.60 -7.31 -6.66
N THR A 185 11.63 -7.60 -5.79
CA THR A 185 10.40 -8.31 -6.14
C THR A 185 9.22 -7.52 -5.62
N ALA A 186 8.29 -7.15 -6.49
CA ALA A 186 7.04 -6.49 -6.10
C ALA A 186 6.03 -7.53 -5.62
N HIS A 187 5.30 -7.21 -4.55
CA HIS A 187 4.27 -8.06 -3.96
C HIS A 187 2.93 -7.33 -3.96
N ASN A 188 1.85 -8.04 -4.25
CA ASN A 188 0.51 -7.47 -4.49
C ASN A 188 0.49 -6.49 -5.67
N ALA A 189 1.31 -6.73 -6.67
CA ALA A 189 1.44 -5.91 -7.89
C ALA A 189 1.02 -6.65 -9.15
N GLY A 190 0.75 -7.95 -9.05
CA GLY A 190 0.32 -8.80 -10.15
C GLY A 190 -1.17 -9.09 -10.11
N MET A 191 -1.67 -9.71 -11.16
CA MET A 191 -3.02 -10.27 -11.21
C MET A 191 -2.96 -11.77 -10.94
N GLY A 192 -3.98 -12.32 -10.25
CA GLY A 192 -4.15 -13.76 -10.09
C GLY A 192 -3.29 -14.41 -8.98
N GLY A 193 -2.88 -13.66 -7.96
CA GLY A 193 -2.25 -14.23 -6.76
C GLY A 193 -0.78 -14.66 -6.92
N MET A 194 -0.14 -14.27 -8.01
CA MET A 194 1.29 -14.48 -8.22
C MET A 194 2.08 -13.28 -7.73
N ALA A 195 3.33 -13.52 -7.29
CA ALA A 195 4.28 -12.45 -7.04
C ALA A 195 4.41 -11.57 -8.29
N GLY A 196 4.48 -10.25 -8.07
CA GLY A 196 4.63 -9.29 -9.16
C GLY A 196 5.99 -9.34 -9.85
N PRO A 197 6.30 -8.34 -10.67
CA PRO A 197 7.53 -8.31 -11.44
C PRO A 197 8.78 -8.30 -10.56
N ARG A 198 9.87 -8.85 -11.13
CA ARG A 198 11.22 -8.81 -10.56
C ARG A 198 12.11 -7.92 -11.39
N ALA A 199 13.05 -7.23 -10.71
CA ALA A 199 13.98 -6.30 -11.35
C ALA A 199 15.34 -6.26 -10.63
N ARG A 200 16.33 -5.67 -11.27
CA ARG A 200 17.67 -5.45 -10.72
C ARG A 200 17.71 -4.17 -9.88
N ASP A 201 16.92 -3.18 -10.31
CA ASP A 201 16.85 -1.86 -9.72
C ASP A 201 15.40 -1.32 -9.72
N LEU A 202 15.21 -0.17 -9.09
CA LEU A 202 13.88 0.44 -8.96
C LEU A 202 13.34 0.95 -10.30
N ALA A 203 14.20 1.48 -11.16
CA ALA A 203 13.81 1.98 -12.47
C ALA A 203 13.22 0.86 -13.34
N GLU A 204 13.92 -0.28 -13.42
CA GLU A 204 13.44 -1.46 -14.12
C GLU A 204 12.12 -1.99 -13.51
N LEU A 205 12.00 -1.96 -12.18
CA LEU A 205 10.78 -2.41 -11.51
C LEU A 205 9.59 -1.55 -11.87
N ILE A 206 9.72 -0.22 -11.76
CA ILE A 206 8.65 0.74 -12.09
C ILE A 206 8.23 0.60 -13.55
N GLY A 207 9.19 0.45 -14.47
CA GLY A 207 8.91 0.23 -15.89
C GLY A 207 8.14 -1.07 -16.21
N LYS A 208 8.01 -1.98 -15.24
CA LYS A 208 7.21 -3.22 -15.35
C LYS A 208 5.86 -3.14 -14.64
N LEU A 209 5.64 -2.14 -13.79
CA LEU A 209 4.38 -1.95 -13.10
C LEU A 209 3.33 -1.32 -14.01
N ALA A 210 2.07 -1.64 -13.79
CA ALA A 210 0.92 -1.06 -14.50
C ALA A 210 1.09 -1.04 -16.03
N GLY A 211 1.69 -2.08 -16.61
CA GLY A 211 1.95 -2.15 -18.06
C GLY A 211 2.97 -1.13 -18.57
N GLY A 212 3.80 -0.57 -17.70
CA GLY A 212 4.78 0.48 -18.02
C GLY A 212 4.31 1.90 -17.76
N ASN A 213 3.06 2.09 -17.32
CA ASN A 213 2.46 3.41 -17.10
C ASN A 213 2.57 3.90 -15.64
N ALA A 214 3.17 3.10 -14.76
CA ALA A 214 3.31 3.47 -13.36
C ALA A 214 4.18 4.73 -13.17
N ARG A 215 3.71 5.64 -12.28
CA ARG A 215 4.47 6.81 -11.85
C ARG A 215 4.61 6.83 -10.35
N GLU A 216 5.83 6.79 -9.87
CA GLU A 216 6.13 6.81 -8.44
C GLU A 216 5.70 8.11 -7.77
N ILE A 217 5.19 7.99 -6.53
CA ILE A 217 4.80 9.10 -5.67
C ILE A 217 5.73 9.18 -4.47
N MET A 218 5.97 8.05 -3.81
CA MET A 218 6.72 7.95 -2.57
C MET A 218 7.28 6.55 -2.41
N LEU A 219 8.50 6.44 -1.90
CA LEU A 219 9.11 5.18 -1.46
C LEU A 219 9.40 5.27 0.04
N ILE A 220 9.10 4.21 0.79
CA ILE A 220 9.38 4.09 2.22
C ILE A 220 10.39 2.96 2.40
N GLY A 221 11.57 3.27 2.91
CA GLY A 221 12.53 2.27 3.37
C GLY A 221 12.21 1.82 4.80
N ILE A 222 12.30 0.51 5.06
CA ILE A 222 11.92 -0.07 6.35
C ILE A 222 13.05 -0.91 6.88
N GLU A 223 13.50 -0.62 8.11
CA GLU A 223 14.55 -1.35 8.79
C GLU A 223 14.17 -1.61 10.26
N LYS A 224 14.68 -2.71 10.83
CA LYS A 224 14.63 -2.90 12.27
C LYS A 224 15.55 -1.88 12.93
N ARG A 225 15.08 -1.18 13.94
CA ARG A 225 15.99 -0.43 14.82
C ARG A 225 16.84 -1.45 15.60
N SER A 226 18.13 -1.25 15.52
CA SER A 226 19.12 -1.97 16.35
C SER A 226 18.92 -1.69 17.83
#